data_fb15c6bb1b3626d0eeec6a8cdb9e6364
#
_entry.id   fb15c6bb1b3626d0eeec6a8cdb9e6364
#
_cell.length_a   1.000
_cell.length_b   1.000
_cell.length_c   1.000
_cell.angle_alpha   90.00
_cell.angle_beta   90.00
_cell.angle_gamma   90.00
#
_symmetry.space_group_name_H-M   'P 1'
#
loop_
_entity.id
_entity.type
_entity.pdbx_description
1 polymer ?
#
loop_
_entity_poly.entity_id
_entity_poly.type
_entity_poly.pdbx_seq_one_letter_code
_entity_poly.pdbx_strand_id
1 'polypeptide(L)'
;MTRARLLAVAGAVALVVTAALLRNSLGTDGPRTFTGVPFADPGPIHVHGLGINPADGSLFIATHTGLFRVDAASRKAVRVADRNQDTMGFSVVGPNRFIGSGHPDRRERSLPPRLGLIESTDAGNSWTSVSLLGDADFHVLRSLRGHVYGYDASNERLLASVDGGRTWKELDKPGAIVDLAPHPLDPELLVTTADQGTFESRNAGESWTRVNDAVGLLAWPDAKRLYLVDDEGTVRVSSDGGRRLTTRGEVGGQPAALLAVGKDELYVALHDGTVKRSTDGGAAWTIRSRP
;
A
#
# COMPACT_ATOMS: atom_id res chain seq x y z
N MET A 1 12.44 48.60 -6.03
CA MET A 1 13.19 47.97 -4.94
C MET A 1 12.20 47.32 -4.00
N THR A 2 12.03 46.02 -4.04
CA THR A 2 11.70 45.17 -2.88
C THR A 2 11.66 43.74 -3.39
N ARG A 3 12.59 42.92 -2.94
CA ARG A 3 12.74 41.50 -3.25
C ARG A 3 11.74 40.73 -2.41
N ALA A 4 10.77 40.04 -3.02
CA ALA A 4 9.96 39.03 -2.39
C ALA A 4 10.70 37.67 -2.42
N ARG A 5 10.92 37.10 -1.25
CA ARG A 5 11.59 35.82 -1.03
C ARG A 5 10.59 34.69 -1.37
N LEU A 6 10.94 33.88 -2.36
CA LEU A 6 10.33 32.58 -2.53
C LEU A 6 10.82 31.65 -1.40
N LEU A 7 9.89 31.17 -0.59
CA LEU A 7 10.09 30.02 0.28
C LEU A 7 9.67 28.77 -0.49
N ALA A 8 10.66 27.99 -0.91
CA ALA A 8 10.44 26.65 -1.40
C ALA A 8 10.19 25.72 -0.19
N VAL A 9 8.99 25.19 -0.08
CA VAL A 9 8.69 24.11 0.86
C VAL A 9 8.95 22.81 0.11
N ALA A 10 10.16 22.28 0.22
CA ALA A 10 10.49 20.92 -0.13
C ALA A 10 10.09 20.01 1.03
N GLY A 11 8.94 19.37 0.95
CA GLY A 11 8.54 18.28 1.83
C GLY A 11 9.36 17.05 1.50
N ALA A 12 10.52 16.90 2.13
CA ALA A 12 11.31 15.67 2.07
C ALA A 12 10.58 14.59 2.89
N VAL A 13 10.21 13.49 2.24
CA VAL A 13 9.93 12.22 2.91
C VAL A 13 11.25 11.79 3.55
N ALA A 14 11.43 12.13 4.81
CA ALA A 14 12.63 11.79 5.56
C ALA A 14 12.59 10.32 5.94
N LEU A 15 13.36 9.52 5.24
CA LEU A 15 13.78 8.19 5.68
C LEU A 15 14.71 8.41 6.90
N VAL A 16 14.18 8.31 8.12
CA VAL A 16 15.00 8.38 9.33
C VAL A 16 15.72 7.04 9.50
N VAL A 17 16.89 6.93 8.89
CA VAL A 17 17.88 5.91 9.25
C VAL A 17 18.63 6.43 10.48
N THR A 18 18.21 6.03 11.67
CA THR A 18 18.97 6.27 12.90
C THR A 18 20.13 5.27 12.97
N ALA A 19 21.29 5.66 12.46
CA ALA A 19 22.54 4.94 12.73
C ALA A 19 23.01 5.30 14.14
N ALA A 20 22.77 4.41 15.11
CA ALA A 20 23.38 4.49 16.44
C ALA A 20 24.86 4.09 16.35
N LEU A 21 25.77 5.06 16.40
CA LEU A 21 27.19 4.82 16.60
C LEU A 21 27.44 4.44 18.06
N LEU A 22 27.53 3.15 18.34
CA LEU A 22 28.08 2.63 19.61
C LEU A 22 29.61 2.70 19.54
N ARG A 23 30.19 3.57 20.36
CA ARG A 23 31.62 3.57 20.66
C ARG A 23 31.96 2.30 21.45
N ASN A 24 32.87 1.50 20.89
CA ASN A 24 33.48 0.37 21.55
C ASN A 24 34.33 0.83 22.71
N SER A 25 33.95 0.48 23.94
CA SER A 25 34.85 0.36 25.07
C SER A 25 35.20 -1.14 25.22
N LEU A 26 36.47 -1.47 25.01
CA LEU A 26 37.03 -2.81 25.20
C LEU A 26 36.97 -3.21 26.68
N GLY A 27 35.97 -4.00 27.04
CA GLY A 27 35.90 -4.74 28.29
C GLY A 27 35.90 -6.23 27.93
N THR A 28 36.86 -6.98 28.46
CA THR A 28 36.96 -8.43 28.34
C THR A 28 35.94 -9.08 29.27
N ASP A 29 34.72 -9.33 28.77
CA ASP A 29 33.72 -10.15 29.42
C ASP A 29 33.51 -11.44 28.62
N GLY A 30 33.52 -12.59 29.33
CA GLY A 30 33.29 -13.93 28.78
C GLY A 30 31.92 -14.10 28.09
N PRO A 31 31.63 -15.28 27.52
CA PRO A 31 30.44 -15.50 26.70
C PRO A 31 29.17 -15.25 27.51
N ARG A 32 28.53 -14.12 27.26
CA ARG A 32 27.19 -13.83 27.80
C ARG A 32 26.19 -14.71 27.04
N THR A 33 25.66 -15.72 27.73
CA THR A 33 24.45 -16.41 27.29
C THR A 33 23.30 -15.39 27.31
N PHE A 34 22.91 -14.90 26.14
CA PHE A 34 21.65 -14.18 25.98
C PHE A 34 20.52 -15.16 26.28
N THR A 35 20.01 -15.14 27.52
CA THR A 35 18.68 -15.66 27.78
C THR A 35 17.72 -14.66 27.15
N GLY A 36 17.40 -14.90 25.88
CA GLY A 36 16.53 -14.03 25.11
C GLY A 36 15.16 -13.98 25.77
N VAL A 37 14.79 -12.83 26.34
CA VAL A 37 13.38 -12.46 26.44
C VAL A 37 12.86 -12.54 25.01
N PRO A 38 11.83 -13.34 24.71
CA PRO A 38 11.26 -13.35 23.36
C PRO A 38 10.92 -11.90 23.00
N PHE A 39 11.50 -11.39 21.90
CA PHE A 39 11.09 -10.10 21.37
C PHE A 39 9.59 -10.21 21.15
N ALA A 40 8.80 -9.41 21.86
CA ALA A 40 7.37 -9.36 21.62
C ALA A 40 7.15 -8.97 20.15
N ASP A 41 6.25 -9.69 19.48
CA ASP A 41 5.86 -9.34 18.10
C ASP A 41 5.37 -7.88 18.09
N PRO A 42 5.99 -6.98 17.31
CA PRO A 42 5.59 -5.58 17.26
C PRO A 42 4.18 -5.38 16.72
N GLY A 43 3.55 -6.44 16.17
CA GLY A 43 2.25 -6.36 15.53
C GLY A 43 2.30 -5.71 14.14
N PRO A 44 1.12 -5.34 13.59
CA PRO A 44 1.00 -4.75 12.27
C PRO A 44 1.37 -3.26 12.28
N ILE A 45 2.65 -2.96 12.23
CA ILE A 45 3.20 -1.59 12.15
C ILE A 45 3.66 -1.26 10.73
N HIS A 46 3.60 0.03 10.35
CA HIS A 46 3.91 0.50 9.00
C HIS A 46 3.12 -0.27 7.94
N VAL A 47 1.81 0.01 7.89
CA VAL A 47 0.89 -0.67 6.96
C VAL A 47 1.08 -0.13 5.55
N HIS A 48 1.20 -1.03 4.57
CA HIS A 48 1.36 -0.72 3.15
C HIS A 48 0.15 -1.12 2.30
N GLY A 49 -0.65 -2.09 2.77
CA GLY A 49 -1.79 -2.57 2.01
C GLY A 49 -2.83 -3.26 2.87
N LEU A 50 -4.06 -3.21 2.40
CA LEU A 50 -5.22 -3.86 2.99
C LEU A 50 -5.92 -4.73 1.95
N GLY A 51 -6.54 -5.83 2.40
CA GLY A 51 -7.37 -6.67 1.55
C GLY A 51 -8.40 -7.46 2.34
N ILE A 52 -9.60 -7.66 1.78
CA ILE A 52 -10.58 -8.59 2.32
C ILE A 52 -10.51 -9.88 1.50
N ASN A 53 -10.30 -11.01 2.18
CA ASN A 53 -10.34 -12.31 1.53
C ASN A 53 -11.79 -12.70 1.25
N PRO A 54 -12.20 -12.87 -0.03
CA PRO A 54 -13.59 -13.23 -0.34
C PRO A 54 -13.97 -14.65 0.06
N ALA A 55 -13.01 -15.50 0.44
CA ALA A 55 -13.30 -16.86 0.91
C ALA A 55 -13.97 -16.88 2.29
N ASP A 56 -13.64 -15.94 3.18
CA ASP A 56 -14.05 -15.97 4.59
C ASP A 56 -14.33 -14.59 5.21
N GLY A 57 -14.17 -13.51 4.45
CA GLY A 57 -14.36 -12.12 4.92
C GLY A 57 -13.27 -11.63 5.87
N SER A 58 -12.17 -12.35 6.03
CA SER A 58 -11.05 -11.91 6.87
C SER A 58 -10.33 -10.72 6.24
N LEU A 59 -9.94 -9.76 7.08
CA LEU A 59 -9.10 -8.64 6.70
C LEU A 59 -7.63 -9.07 6.76
N PHE A 60 -6.88 -8.77 5.71
CA PHE A 60 -5.43 -8.90 5.65
C PHE A 60 -4.76 -7.54 5.66
N ILE A 61 -3.68 -7.43 6.42
CA ILE A 61 -2.91 -6.20 6.64
C ILE A 61 -1.46 -6.49 6.27
N ALA A 62 -0.99 -5.91 5.17
CA ALA A 62 0.39 -6.03 4.71
C ALA A 62 1.25 -4.94 5.34
N THR A 63 2.40 -5.31 5.90
CA THR A 63 3.24 -4.43 6.73
C THR A 63 4.73 -4.72 6.53
N HIS A 64 5.60 -3.84 7.07
CA HIS A 64 7.05 -4.09 7.18
C HIS A 64 7.40 -5.35 8.00
N THR A 65 6.53 -5.78 8.88
CA THR A 65 6.81 -6.89 9.80
C THR A 65 6.13 -8.18 9.41
N GLY A 66 5.43 -8.22 8.31
CA GLY A 66 4.75 -9.40 7.77
C GLY A 66 3.33 -9.13 7.31
N LEU A 67 2.65 -10.19 6.94
CA LEU A 67 1.22 -10.18 6.66
C LEU A 67 0.44 -10.59 7.91
N PHE A 68 -0.57 -9.82 8.27
CA PHE A 68 -1.46 -10.12 9.41
C PHE A 68 -2.87 -10.38 8.92
N ARG A 69 -3.57 -11.26 9.63
CA ARG A 69 -4.97 -11.61 9.41
C ARG A 69 -5.80 -11.18 10.62
N VAL A 70 -6.95 -10.59 10.34
CA VAL A 70 -8.00 -10.29 11.32
C VAL A 70 -9.25 -11.01 10.88
N ASP A 71 -9.65 -12.08 11.58
CA ASP A 71 -10.85 -12.85 11.25
C ASP A 71 -12.10 -11.96 11.24
N ALA A 72 -13.12 -12.33 10.46
CA ALA A 72 -14.32 -11.51 10.28
C ALA A 72 -15.00 -11.15 11.61
N ALA A 73 -15.03 -12.09 12.58
CA ALA A 73 -15.62 -11.91 13.90
C ALA A 73 -14.62 -11.40 14.97
N SER A 74 -13.34 -11.21 14.63
CA SER A 74 -12.28 -10.79 15.55
C SER A 74 -11.90 -9.32 15.32
N ARG A 75 -11.24 -8.73 16.31
CA ARG A 75 -10.55 -7.42 16.20
C ARG A 75 -9.04 -7.56 16.38
N LYS A 76 -8.56 -8.78 16.67
CA LYS A 76 -7.14 -9.05 16.91
C LYS A 76 -6.46 -9.42 15.59
N ALA A 77 -5.38 -8.72 15.26
CA ALA A 77 -4.49 -9.09 14.18
C ALA A 77 -3.55 -10.23 14.63
N VAL A 78 -3.41 -11.24 13.80
CA VAL A 78 -2.53 -12.39 14.01
C VAL A 78 -1.63 -12.54 12.79
N ARG A 79 -0.32 -12.72 13.00
CA ARG A 79 0.64 -12.91 11.93
C ARG A 79 0.35 -14.20 11.16
N VAL A 80 0.43 -14.12 9.83
CA VAL A 80 0.28 -15.27 8.94
C VAL A 80 1.62 -16.01 8.86
N ALA A 81 1.60 -17.34 9.08
CA ALA A 81 2.71 -18.27 8.87
C ALA A 81 4.02 -17.92 9.61
N ASP A 82 3.98 -17.20 10.71
CA ASP A 82 5.20 -16.76 11.45
C ASP A 82 6.29 -16.16 10.51
N ARG A 83 5.87 -15.40 9.50
CA ARG A 83 6.74 -14.86 8.47
C ARG A 83 6.88 -13.33 8.62
N ASN A 84 8.13 -12.86 8.70
CA ASN A 84 8.47 -11.43 8.81
C ASN A 84 8.88 -10.84 7.44
N GLN A 85 8.17 -11.22 6.39
CA GLN A 85 8.37 -10.65 5.06
C GLN A 85 7.87 -9.20 5.05
N ASP A 86 8.71 -8.27 4.64
CA ASP A 86 8.29 -6.90 4.41
C ASP A 86 7.46 -6.84 3.13
N THR A 87 6.14 -6.68 3.28
CA THR A 87 5.20 -6.70 2.16
C THR A 87 4.77 -5.27 1.83
N MET A 88 5.44 -4.67 0.83
CA MET A 88 5.23 -3.29 0.40
C MET A 88 3.99 -3.15 -0.51
N GLY A 89 3.95 -3.86 -1.62
CA GLY A 89 2.77 -3.95 -2.48
C GLY A 89 1.90 -5.15 -2.12
N PHE A 90 0.58 -4.97 -2.07
CA PHE A 90 -0.34 -6.05 -1.73
C PHE A 90 -1.71 -5.87 -2.39
N SER A 91 -2.25 -6.95 -2.97
CA SER A 91 -3.63 -7.00 -3.47
C SER A 91 -4.22 -8.40 -3.33
N VAL A 92 -5.48 -8.46 -2.90
CA VAL A 92 -6.29 -9.69 -2.96
C VAL A 92 -6.88 -9.81 -4.36
N VAL A 93 -6.58 -10.91 -5.05
CA VAL A 93 -6.99 -11.14 -6.44
C VAL A 93 -8.06 -12.22 -6.60
N GLY A 94 -8.41 -12.88 -5.51
CA GLY A 94 -9.46 -13.91 -5.46
C GLY A 94 -9.51 -14.63 -4.11
N PRO A 95 -10.41 -15.62 -3.95
CA PRO A 95 -10.49 -16.42 -2.73
C PRO A 95 -9.15 -17.10 -2.42
N ASN A 96 -8.55 -16.75 -1.27
CA ASN A 96 -7.23 -17.20 -0.82
C ASN A 96 -6.06 -16.89 -1.79
N ARG A 97 -6.29 -16.08 -2.82
CA ARG A 97 -5.27 -15.71 -3.81
C ARG A 97 -4.88 -14.26 -3.65
N PHE A 98 -3.59 -14.04 -3.43
CA PHE A 98 -3.01 -12.73 -3.20
C PHE A 98 -1.81 -12.52 -4.11
N ILE A 99 -1.56 -11.29 -4.49
CA ILE A 99 -0.28 -10.86 -5.06
C ILE A 99 0.39 -9.89 -4.13
N GLY A 100 1.72 -9.90 -4.11
CA GLY A 100 2.52 -9.06 -3.25
C GLY A 100 3.87 -8.70 -3.86
N SER A 101 4.58 -7.81 -3.18
CA SER A 101 5.93 -7.38 -3.48
C SER A 101 6.63 -6.92 -2.20
N GLY A 102 7.92 -6.64 -2.29
CA GLY A 102 8.70 -6.10 -1.17
C GLY A 102 9.99 -6.87 -0.93
N HIS A 103 10.30 -7.13 0.35
CA HIS A 103 11.57 -7.71 0.75
C HIS A 103 11.38 -9.05 1.48
N PRO A 104 12.30 -10.04 1.30
CA PRO A 104 12.17 -11.35 1.91
C PRO A 104 12.30 -11.29 3.43
N ASP A 105 11.77 -12.30 4.11
CA ASP A 105 12.10 -12.56 5.51
C ASP A 105 13.63 -12.72 5.65
N ARG A 106 14.22 -12.11 6.66
CA ARG A 106 15.68 -12.15 6.91
C ARG A 106 16.23 -13.56 7.07
N ARG A 107 15.38 -14.56 7.31
CA ARG A 107 15.72 -16.00 7.35
C ARG A 107 15.92 -16.58 5.96
N GLU A 108 15.38 -15.97 4.91
CA GLU A 108 15.43 -16.42 3.50
C GLU A 108 16.63 -15.80 2.76
N ARG A 109 17.84 -16.08 3.26
CA ARG A 109 19.10 -15.48 2.78
C ARG A 109 19.46 -15.81 1.32
N SER A 110 18.82 -16.80 0.72
CA SER A 110 19.02 -17.18 -0.69
C SER A 110 18.22 -16.31 -1.65
N LEU A 111 17.22 -15.58 -1.18
CA LEU A 111 16.43 -14.68 -2.02
C LEU A 111 17.14 -13.34 -2.20
N PRO A 112 16.99 -12.70 -3.37
CA PRO A 112 17.46 -11.35 -3.58
C PRO A 112 16.66 -10.34 -2.73
N PRO A 113 17.21 -9.14 -2.49
CA PRO A 113 16.57 -8.16 -1.60
C PRO A 113 15.22 -7.64 -2.11
N ARG A 114 14.92 -7.77 -3.38
CA ARG A 114 13.64 -7.38 -4.00
C ARG A 114 12.92 -8.62 -4.49
N LEU A 115 11.67 -8.80 -4.08
CA LEU A 115 10.90 -10.00 -4.42
C LEU A 115 10.25 -9.93 -5.81
N GLY A 116 10.23 -8.75 -6.46
CA GLY A 116 9.45 -8.56 -7.67
C GLY A 116 7.97 -8.77 -7.41
N LEU A 117 7.26 -9.38 -8.34
CA LEU A 117 5.90 -9.85 -8.11
C LEU A 117 5.91 -11.28 -7.58
N ILE A 118 5.25 -11.48 -6.45
CA ILE A 118 5.01 -12.78 -5.83
C ILE A 118 3.52 -13.08 -5.73
N GLU A 119 3.13 -14.35 -5.76
CA GLU A 119 1.75 -14.82 -5.60
C GLU A 119 1.64 -15.81 -4.44
N SER A 120 0.54 -15.71 -3.70
CA SER A 120 0.07 -16.73 -2.76
C SER A 120 -1.28 -17.29 -3.23
N THR A 121 -1.47 -18.60 -3.08
CA THR A 121 -2.75 -19.30 -3.36
C THR A 121 -3.36 -19.94 -2.11
N ASP A 122 -2.78 -19.67 -0.95
CA ASP A 122 -3.13 -20.25 0.35
C ASP A 122 -3.30 -19.19 1.46
N ALA A 123 -3.88 -18.05 1.08
CA ALA A 123 -4.14 -16.91 1.97
C ALA A 123 -2.87 -16.36 2.66
N GLY A 124 -1.75 -16.32 1.94
CA GLY A 124 -0.50 -15.72 2.41
C GLY A 124 0.39 -16.64 3.24
N ASN A 125 0.03 -17.93 3.41
CA ASN A 125 0.87 -18.87 4.15
C ASN A 125 2.16 -19.20 3.42
N SER A 126 2.11 -19.28 2.09
CA SER A 126 3.29 -19.45 1.24
C SER A 126 3.24 -18.51 0.03
N TRP A 127 4.41 -18.20 -0.52
CA TRP A 127 4.57 -17.30 -1.65
C TRP A 127 5.50 -17.89 -2.69
N THR A 128 5.18 -17.68 -3.97
CA THR A 128 5.99 -18.07 -5.12
C THR A 128 6.28 -16.86 -5.98
N SER A 129 7.48 -16.79 -6.55
CA SER A 129 7.84 -15.73 -7.49
C SER A 129 7.06 -15.88 -8.80
N VAL A 130 6.52 -14.78 -9.30
CA VAL A 130 5.84 -14.69 -10.60
C VAL A 130 6.78 -14.06 -11.63
N SER A 131 7.35 -12.88 -11.32
CA SER A 131 8.21 -12.14 -12.24
C SER A 131 9.05 -11.09 -11.52
N LEU A 132 10.04 -10.52 -12.21
CA LEU A 132 10.88 -9.39 -11.77
C LEU A 132 11.62 -9.64 -10.45
N LEU A 133 11.88 -10.90 -10.09
CA LEU A 133 12.62 -11.26 -8.88
C LEU A 133 14.03 -10.66 -8.95
N GLY A 134 14.41 -9.90 -7.93
CA GLY A 134 15.67 -9.17 -7.85
C GLY A 134 15.66 -7.81 -8.57
N ASP A 135 14.66 -7.52 -9.40
CA ASP A 135 14.58 -6.29 -10.19
C ASP A 135 13.63 -5.24 -9.60
N ALA A 136 12.37 -5.61 -9.32
CA ALA A 136 11.35 -4.65 -8.92
C ALA A 136 10.99 -4.72 -7.43
N ASP A 137 10.60 -3.54 -6.87
CA ASP A 137 10.03 -3.37 -5.54
C ASP A 137 8.76 -2.50 -5.67
N PHE A 138 7.61 -3.18 -5.78
CA PHE A 138 6.34 -2.49 -5.96
C PHE A 138 5.81 -1.95 -4.63
N HIS A 139 5.70 -0.63 -4.50
CA HIS A 139 5.05 0.04 -3.38
C HIS A 139 3.55 0.28 -3.64
N VAL A 140 3.15 0.51 -4.88
CA VAL A 140 1.75 0.45 -5.31
C VAL A 140 1.56 -0.79 -6.15
N LEU A 141 0.56 -1.62 -5.81
CA LEU A 141 0.21 -2.81 -6.56
C LEU A 141 -1.31 -2.92 -6.62
N ARG A 142 -1.86 -2.85 -7.83
CA ARG A 142 -3.31 -2.90 -8.07
C ARG A 142 -3.62 -3.96 -9.10
N SER A 143 -4.62 -4.78 -8.83
CA SER A 143 -5.08 -5.80 -9.77
C SER A 143 -6.57 -5.66 -10.05
N LEU A 144 -6.92 -5.73 -11.33
CA LEU A 144 -8.31 -5.70 -11.79
C LEU A 144 -8.47 -6.54 -13.04
N ARG A 145 -9.31 -7.59 -13.00
CA ARG A 145 -9.67 -8.43 -14.15
C ARG A 145 -8.47 -9.00 -14.92
N GLY A 146 -7.42 -9.40 -14.20
CA GLY A 146 -6.20 -9.94 -14.80
C GLY A 146 -5.17 -8.89 -15.22
N HIS A 147 -5.54 -7.61 -15.25
CA HIS A 147 -4.57 -6.51 -15.36
C HIS A 147 -3.92 -6.29 -14.01
N VAL A 148 -2.62 -6.05 -14.02
CA VAL A 148 -1.85 -5.68 -12.83
C VAL A 148 -1.09 -4.40 -13.13
N TYR A 149 -1.21 -3.43 -12.25
CA TYR A 149 -0.47 -2.17 -12.29
C TYR A 149 0.42 -2.09 -11.06
N GLY A 150 1.69 -1.73 -11.26
CA GLY A 150 2.65 -1.62 -10.18
C GLY A 150 3.54 -0.38 -10.32
N TYR A 151 3.73 0.35 -9.23
CA TYR A 151 4.77 1.36 -9.14
C TYR A 151 5.98 0.78 -8.40
N ASP A 152 7.05 0.56 -9.18
CA ASP A 152 8.35 0.11 -8.70
C ASP A 152 9.11 1.33 -8.16
N ALA A 153 9.10 1.51 -6.85
CA ALA A 153 9.68 2.68 -6.21
C ALA A 153 11.21 2.69 -6.28
N SER A 154 11.85 1.52 -6.35
CA SER A 154 13.31 1.42 -6.42
C SER A 154 13.89 1.90 -7.75
N ASN A 155 13.15 1.76 -8.86
CA ASN A 155 13.57 2.17 -10.19
C ASN A 155 12.69 3.32 -10.75
N GLU A 156 11.73 3.81 -9.94
CA GLU A 156 10.80 4.87 -10.31
C GLU A 156 10.00 4.58 -11.60
N ARG A 157 9.59 3.31 -11.80
CA ARG A 157 8.87 2.86 -12.98
C ARG A 157 7.39 2.60 -12.67
N LEU A 158 6.50 3.06 -13.53
CA LEU A 158 5.11 2.63 -13.56
C LEU A 158 4.98 1.50 -14.58
N LEU A 159 4.55 0.33 -14.14
CA LEU A 159 4.49 -0.88 -14.95
C LEU A 159 3.05 -1.40 -15.04
N ALA A 160 2.66 -1.89 -16.21
CA ALA A 160 1.39 -2.56 -16.45
C ALA A 160 1.58 -3.96 -17.05
N SER A 161 0.75 -4.89 -16.62
CA SER A 161 0.65 -6.25 -17.14
C SER A 161 -0.80 -6.56 -17.49
N VAL A 162 -1.00 -7.31 -18.58
CA VAL A 162 -2.32 -7.81 -19.01
C VAL A 162 -2.45 -9.34 -18.85
N ASP A 163 -1.42 -10.00 -18.32
CA ASP A 163 -1.31 -11.46 -18.20
C ASP A 163 -1.09 -11.93 -16.76
N GLY A 164 -1.58 -11.14 -15.79
CA GLY A 164 -1.50 -11.44 -14.37
C GLY A 164 -0.10 -11.22 -13.78
N GLY A 165 0.68 -10.30 -14.37
CA GLY A 165 1.99 -9.93 -13.88
C GLY A 165 3.14 -10.80 -14.40
N ARG A 166 2.93 -11.60 -15.45
CA ARG A 166 4.00 -12.42 -16.04
C ARG A 166 4.92 -11.62 -16.93
N THR A 167 4.33 -10.74 -17.75
CA THR A 167 5.08 -9.78 -18.58
C THR A 167 4.62 -8.35 -18.30
N TRP A 168 5.51 -7.39 -18.53
CA TRP A 168 5.28 -6.01 -18.14
C TRP A 168 5.63 -5.05 -19.27
N LYS A 169 4.81 -4.01 -19.39
CA LYS A 169 5.07 -2.82 -20.20
C LYS A 169 5.32 -1.66 -19.26
N GLU A 170 6.38 -0.90 -19.48
CA GLU A 170 6.60 0.36 -18.80
C GLU A 170 5.68 1.44 -19.40
N LEU A 171 5.07 2.23 -18.53
CA LEU A 171 4.16 3.32 -18.87
C LEU A 171 4.81 4.66 -18.54
N ASP A 172 4.31 5.71 -19.16
CA ASP A 172 4.61 7.07 -18.73
C ASP A 172 4.06 7.30 -17.31
N LYS A 173 4.65 8.25 -16.58
CA LYS A 173 4.17 8.66 -15.25
C LYS A 173 4.14 10.19 -15.14
N PRO A 174 3.12 10.77 -14.47
CA PRO A 174 2.98 12.21 -14.34
C PRO A 174 3.85 12.85 -13.26
N GLY A 175 4.63 12.03 -12.53
CA GLY A 175 5.46 12.45 -11.41
C GLY A 175 5.79 11.29 -10.47
N ALA A 176 6.16 11.57 -9.23
CA ALA A 176 6.31 10.56 -8.18
C ALA A 176 4.92 10.03 -7.77
N ILE A 177 4.63 8.78 -8.09
CA ILE A 177 3.31 8.17 -7.84
C ILE A 177 3.09 7.98 -6.34
N VAL A 178 1.95 8.44 -5.86
CA VAL A 178 1.48 8.20 -4.48
C VAL A 178 0.54 7.01 -4.44
N ASP A 179 -0.47 6.99 -5.33
CA ASP A 179 -1.37 5.84 -5.48
C ASP A 179 -1.99 5.81 -6.89
N LEU A 180 -2.59 4.66 -7.24
CA LEU A 180 -3.22 4.43 -8.53
C LEU A 180 -4.50 3.63 -8.35
N ALA A 181 -5.55 4.01 -9.08
CA ALA A 181 -6.82 3.31 -9.12
C ALA A 181 -7.27 3.08 -10.57
N PRO A 182 -7.34 1.81 -11.03
CA PRO A 182 -7.97 1.48 -12.30
C PRO A 182 -9.51 1.60 -12.18
N HIS A 183 -10.14 2.07 -13.25
CA HIS A 183 -11.60 2.15 -13.31
C HIS A 183 -12.21 0.73 -13.35
N PRO A 184 -13.24 0.42 -12.53
CA PRO A 184 -13.73 -0.95 -12.36
C PRO A 184 -14.34 -1.59 -13.60
N LEU A 185 -14.77 -0.80 -14.61
CA LEU A 185 -15.44 -1.28 -15.81
C LEU A 185 -14.70 -0.93 -17.12
N ASP A 186 -13.78 0.02 -17.09
CA ASP A 186 -13.07 0.52 -18.26
C ASP A 186 -11.55 0.35 -18.06
N PRO A 187 -10.91 -0.61 -18.76
CA PRO A 187 -9.48 -0.90 -18.56
C PRO A 187 -8.56 0.22 -19.12
N GLU A 188 -9.08 1.11 -19.97
CA GLU A 188 -8.30 2.23 -20.50
C GLU A 188 -8.28 3.43 -19.55
N LEU A 189 -9.23 3.47 -18.61
CA LEU A 189 -9.37 4.59 -17.68
C LEU A 189 -8.67 4.29 -16.35
N LEU A 190 -7.65 5.08 -16.05
CA LEU A 190 -6.90 5.04 -14.80
C LEU A 190 -6.89 6.43 -14.15
N VAL A 191 -6.86 6.47 -12.84
CA VAL A 191 -6.56 7.68 -12.07
C VAL A 191 -5.36 7.40 -11.18
N THR A 192 -4.42 8.34 -11.14
CA THR A 192 -3.27 8.30 -10.23
C THR A 192 -3.16 9.62 -9.47
N THR A 193 -2.69 9.54 -8.25
CA THR A 193 -2.18 10.70 -7.53
C THR A 193 -0.66 10.67 -7.57
N ALA A 194 -0.06 11.82 -7.78
CA ALA A 194 1.37 12.04 -7.77
C ALA A 194 1.69 13.28 -6.93
N ASP A 195 2.96 13.60 -6.77
CA ASP A 195 3.44 14.75 -6.01
C ASP A 195 2.81 16.10 -6.42
N GLN A 196 2.30 16.20 -7.64
CA GLN A 196 1.73 17.44 -8.20
C GLN A 196 0.20 17.45 -8.28
N GLY A 197 -0.50 16.42 -7.82
CA GLY A 197 -1.96 16.36 -7.84
C GLY A 197 -2.52 15.04 -8.39
N THR A 198 -3.77 15.07 -8.85
CA THR A 198 -4.48 13.94 -9.44
C THR A 198 -4.45 14.00 -10.95
N PHE A 199 -4.18 12.88 -11.59
CA PHE A 199 -4.09 12.73 -13.04
C PHE A 199 -4.98 11.60 -13.53
N GLU A 200 -5.55 11.78 -14.73
CA GLU A 200 -6.35 10.77 -15.43
C GLU A 200 -5.61 10.32 -16.70
N SER A 201 -5.63 9.01 -16.95
CA SER A 201 -5.31 8.42 -18.26
C SER A 201 -6.57 7.82 -18.86
N ARG A 202 -6.73 7.94 -20.20
CA ARG A 202 -7.79 7.33 -21.00
C ARG A 202 -7.27 6.38 -22.07
N ASN A 203 -6.01 5.97 -21.95
CA ASN A 203 -5.30 5.07 -22.85
C ASN A 203 -4.42 4.09 -22.08
N ALA A 204 -5.00 3.52 -21.01
CA ALA A 204 -4.35 2.51 -20.17
C ALA A 204 -2.98 2.93 -19.59
N GLY A 205 -2.80 4.23 -19.31
CA GLY A 205 -1.59 4.77 -18.69
C GLY A 205 -0.50 5.21 -19.66
N GLU A 206 -0.76 5.22 -20.98
CA GLU A 206 0.22 5.69 -21.97
C GLU A 206 0.43 7.21 -21.94
N SER A 207 -0.56 7.96 -21.47
CA SER A 207 -0.44 9.39 -21.23
C SER A 207 -1.39 9.86 -20.13
N TRP A 208 -1.07 10.99 -19.51
CA TRP A 208 -1.77 11.50 -18.35
C TRP A 208 -2.15 12.96 -18.50
N THR A 209 -3.35 13.30 -18.01
CA THR A 209 -3.86 14.67 -17.94
C THR A 209 -4.16 15.02 -16.50
N ARG A 210 -3.64 16.13 -15.99
CA ARG A 210 -3.95 16.63 -14.64
C ARG A 210 -5.41 17.04 -14.56
N VAL A 211 -6.12 16.59 -13.54
CA VAL A 211 -7.54 16.86 -13.33
C VAL A 211 -7.86 17.71 -12.10
N ASN A 212 -7.00 17.66 -11.08
CA ASN A 212 -7.07 18.55 -9.91
C ASN A 212 -5.74 18.53 -9.11
N ASP A 213 -5.67 19.29 -8.01
CA ASP A 213 -4.49 19.48 -7.17
C ASP A 213 -4.44 18.52 -5.97
N ALA A 214 -5.48 17.71 -5.72
CA ALA A 214 -5.53 16.84 -4.56
C ALA A 214 -4.55 15.68 -4.70
N VAL A 215 -3.91 15.32 -3.59
CA VAL A 215 -2.99 14.19 -3.47
C VAL A 215 -3.48 13.30 -2.33
N GLY A 216 -3.39 11.99 -2.47
CA GLY A 216 -3.78 11.04 -1.43
C GLY A 216 -3.94 9.63 -1.95
N LEU A 217 -4.39 8.74 -1.07
CA LEU A 217 -4.69 7.36 -1.37
C LEU A 217 -6.00 7.27 -2.17
N LEU A 218 -6.04 6.33 -3.11
CA LEU A 218 -7.15 6.16 -4.04
C LEU A 218 -7.83 4.80 -3.89
N ALA A 219 -9.15 4.76 -4.03
CA ALA A 219 -9.91 3.53 -4.22
C ALA A 219 -11.09 3.77 -5.17
N TRP A 220 -11.26 2.91 -6.17
CA TRP A 220 -12.31 3.04 -7.18
C TRP A 220 -13.20 1.79 -7.24
N PRO A 221 -14.10 1.59 -6.26
CA PRO A 221 -14.90 0.38 -6.15
C PRO A 221 -16.07 0.30 -7.14
N ASP A 222 -16.57 1.43 -7.63
CA ASP A 222 -17.74 1.55 -8.48
C ASP A 222 -17.54 2.64 -9.53
N ALA A 223 -18.11 2.50 -10.72
CA ALA A 223 -17.91 3.42 -11.85
C ALA A 223 -18.17 4.90 -11.54
N LYS A 224 -19.00 5.18 -10.54
CA LYS A 224 -19.37 6.54 -10.09
C LYS A 224 -18.83 6.91 -8.71
N ARG A 225 -17.85 6.14 -8.19
CA ARG A 225 -17.30 6.39 -6.84
C ARG A 225 -15.81 6.16 -6.80
N LEU A 226 -15.06 7.19 -7.08
CA LEU A 226 -13.64 7.27 -6.77
C LEU A 226 -13.48 7.96 -5.41
N TYR A 227 -12.87 7.29 -4.45
CA TYR A 227 -12.50 7.85 -3.17
C TYR A 227 -11.05 8.33 -3.21
N LEU A 228 -10.81 9.46 -2.55
CA LEU A 228 -9.49 9.99 -2.26
C LEU A 228 -9.43 10.31 -0.77
N VAL A 229 -8.39 9.82 -0.10
CA VAL A 229 -8.09 10.15 1.31
C VAL A 229 -6.73 10.80 1.35
N ASP A 230 -6.68 12.09 1.74
CA ASP A 230 -5.42 12.82 1.84
C ASP A 230 -4.64 12.49 3.11
N ASP A 231 -3.44 13.03 3.25
CA ASP A 231 -2.52 12.79 4.37
C ASP A 231 -3.02 13.32 5.72
N GLU A 232 -3.97 14.26 5.70
CA GLU A 232 -4.67 14.76 6.89
C GLU A 232 -5.83 13.85 7.31
N GLY A 233 -6.22 12.90 6.46
CA GLY A 233 -7.32 11.95 6.68
C GLY A 233 -8.68 12.46 6.20
N THR A 234 -8.72 13.52 5.40
CA THR A 234 -9.96 13.98 4.78
C THR A 234 -10.39 13.02 3.68
N VAL A 235 -11.60 12.52 3.78
CA VAL A 235 -12.20 11.62 2.79
C VAL A 235 -13.00 12.42 1.78
N ARG A 236 -12.67 12.25 0.50
CA ARG A 236 -13.40 12.85 -0.62
C ARG A 236 -13.91 11.79 -1.56
N VAL A 237 -14.99 12.07 -2.26
CA VAL A 237 -15.56 11.22 -3.29
C VAL A 237 -15.76 12.01 -4.58
N SER A 238 -15.53 11.34 -5.70
CA SER A 238 -15.79 11.83 -7.04
C SER A 238 -16.68 10.86 -7.81
N SER A 239 -17.57 11.39 -8.63
CA SER A 239 -18.38 10.63 -9.59
C SER A 239 -17.95 10.80 -11.05
N ASP A 240 -16.89 11.58 -11.28
CA ASP A 240 -16.42 11.98 -12.62
C ASP A 240 -14.90 11.74 -12.82
N GLY A 241 -14.37 10.70 -12.16
CA GLY A 241 -12.96 10.29 -12.32
C GLY A 241 -11.97 11.24 -11.65
N GLY A 242 -12.36 11.85 -10.55
CA GLY A 242 -11.48 12.71 -9.77
C GLY A 242 -11.52 14.18 -10.15
N ARG A 243 -12.25 14.59 -11.21
CA ARG A 243 -12.30 16.00 -11.63
C ARG A 243 -12.93 16.91 -10.59
N ARG A 244 -14.00 16.44 -9.95
CA ARG A 244 -14.66 17.12 -8.84
C ARG A 244 -14.66 16.23 -7.64
N LEU A 245 -14.16 16.74 -6.52
CA LEU A 245 -14.07 16.05 -5.24
C LEU A 245 -15.00 16.71 -4.24
N THR A 246 -15.83 15.89 -3.59
CA THR A 246 -16.76 16.33 -2.52
C THR A 246 -16.33 15.69 -1.20
N THR A 247 -16.12 16.47 -0.16
CA THR A 247 -15.77 15.98 1.17
C THR A 247 -16.92 15.16 1.75
N ARG A 248 -16.58 14.01 2.34
CA ARG A 248 -17.51 13.08 2.99
C ARG A 248 -17.36 13.06 4.51
N GLY A 249 -16.13 13.14 5.00
CA GLY A 249 -15.81 13.06 6.41
C GLY A 249 -14.31 13.02 6.64
N GLU A 250 -13.92 12.64 7.85
CA GLU A 250 -12.52 12.54 8.27
C GLU A 250 -12.27 11.19 8.92
N VAL A 251 -11.15 10.55 8.59
CA VAL A 251 -10.74 9.29 9.23
C VAL A 251 -10.32 9.52 10.68
N GLY A 252 -9.78 10.68 10.98
CA GLY A 252 -9.25 11.02 12.31
C GLY A 252 -7.94 10.29 12.60
N GLY A 253 -6.89 10.66 11.89
CA GLY A 253 -5.52 10.16 11.95
C GLY A 253 -4.89 10.11 10.57
N GLN A 254 -3.58 9.97 10.52
CA GLN A 254 -2.81 9.97 9.27
C GLN A 254 -2.95 8.61 8.55
N PRO A 255 -3.50 8.57 7.32
CA PRO A 255 -3.71 7.33 6.59
C PRO A 255 -2.40 6.76 6.04
N ALA A 256 -2.30 5.42 6.04
CA ALA A 256 -1.19 4.67 5.46
C ALA A 256 -1.64 3.77 4.30
N ALA A 257 -2.88 3.24 4.37
CA ALA A 257 -3.45 2.42 3.30
C ALA A 257 -4.97 2.60 3.24
N LEU A 258 -5.53 2.54 2.02
CA LEU A 258 -6.98 2.63 1.75
C LEU A 258 -7.42 1.40 0.96
N LEU A 259 -8.55 0.83 1.36
CA LEU A 259 -9.26 -0.23 0.65
C LEU A 259 -10.74 0.11 0.58
N ALA A 260 -11.37 -0.07 -0.59
CA ALA A 260 -12.81 -0.07 -0.75
C ALA A 260 -13.32 -1.46 -1.09
N VAL A 261 -14.39 -1.89 -0.40
CA VAL A 261 -15.07 -3.16 -0.60
C VAL A 261 -16.51 -2.86 -1.01
N GLY A 262 -16.78 -2.93 -2.30
CA GLY A 262 -18.06 -2.45 -2.81
C GLY A 262 -18.22 -0.92 -2.69
N LYS A 263 -19.44 -0.46 -2.79
CA LYS A 263 -19.77 0.93 -3.07
C LYS A 263 -19.50 1.90 -1.91
N ASP A 264 -19.83 1.53 -0.67
CA ASP A 264 -19.84 2.43 0.49
C ASP A 264 -19.02 1.91 1.68
N GLU A 265 -18.41 0.73 1.53
CA GLU A 265 -17.58 0.13 2.58
C GLU A 265 -16.11 0.43 2.35
N LEU A 266 -15.50 1.13 3.29
CA LEU A 266 -14.10 1.53 3.25
C LEU A 266 -13.34 1.02 4.47
N TYR A 267 -12.06 0.72 4.26
CA TYR A 267 -11.10 0.45 5.31
C TYR A 267 -9.92 1.38 5.14
N VAL A 268 -9.47 2.00 6.22
CA VAL A 268 -8.25 2.82 6.25
C VAL A 268 -7.37 2.31 7.38
N ALA A 269 -6.13 1.97 7.04
CA ALA A 269 -5.10 1.80 8.03
C ALA A 269 -4.44 3.14 8.33
N LEU A 270 -4.16 3.39 9.59
CA LEU A 270 -3.40 4.54 10.05
C LEU A 270 -1.92 4.17 10.25
N HIS A 271 -1.06 5.17 10.30
CA HIS A 271 0.38 4.96 10.56
C HIS A 271 0.70 4.30 11.90
N ASP A 272 -0.20 4.41 12.89
CA ASP A 272 -0.08 3.73 14.18
C ASP A 272 -0.50 2.24 14.14
N GLY A 273 -0.88 1.72 12.96
CA GLY A 273 -1.36 0.34 12.76
C GLY A 273 -2.84 0.13 13.05
N THR A 274 -3.57 1.13 13.54
CA THR A 274 -5.03 1.04 13.71
C THR A 274 -5.72 0.94 12.35
N VAL A 275 -6.61 -0.03 12.18
CA VAL A 275 -7.47 -0.09 11.01
C VAL A 275 -8.88 0.34 11.37
N LYS A 276 -9.41 1.31 10.63
CA LYS A 276 -10.79 1.81 10.75
C LYS A 276 -11.64 1.33 9.58
N ARG A 277 -12.94 1.17 9.83
CA ARG A 277 -13.96 0.78 8.86
C ARG A 277 -15.08 1.81 8.82
N SER A 278 -15.50 2.18 7.63
CA SER A 278 -16.73 2.92 7.34
C SER A 278 -17.66 2.04 6.52
N THR A 279 -18.97 2.19 6.70
CA THR A 279 -20.02 1.52 5.92
C THR A 279 -20.97 2.51 5.23
N ASP A 280 -20.61 3.80 5.25
CA ASP A 280 -21.41 4.91 4.74
C ASP A 280 -20.62 5.84 3.80
N GLY A 281 -19.60 5.27 3.15
CA GLY A 281 -18.77 5.98 2.18
C GLY A 281 -17.84 7.01 2.80
N GLY A 282 -17.36 6.76 4.02
CA GLY A 282 -16.37 7.58 4.69
C GLY A 282 -16.93 8.70 5.55
N ALA A 283 -18.25 8.76 5.80
CA ALA A 283 -18.87 9.78 6.65
C ALA A 283 -18.63 9.50 8.15
N ALA A 284 -18.68 8.22 8.56
CA ALA A 284 -18.37 7.82 9.93
C ALA A 284 -17.45 6.59 9.97
N TRP A 285 -16.67 6.46 11.04
CA TRP A 285 -15.64 5.45 11.17
C TRP A 285 -15.70 4.73 12.51
N THR A 286 -15.47 3.43 12.48
CA THR A 286 -15.32 2.56 13.65
C THR A 286 -14.00 1.83 13.60
N ILE A 287 -13.45 1.48 14.77
CA ILE A 287 -12.21 0.70 14.83
C ILE A 287 -12.51 -0.75 14.44
N ARG A 288 -11.81 -1.24 13.39
CA ARG A 288 -11.88 -2.63 12.93
C ARG A 288 -10.81 -3.50 13.58
N SER A 289 -9.60 -2.96 13.75
CA SER A 289 -8.48 -3.63 14.41
C SER A 289 -7.54 -2.62 15.05
N ARG A 290 -6.83 -3.07 16.08
CA ARG A 290 -5.69 -2.34 16.69
C ARG A 290 -4.44 -3.18 16.56
N PRO A 291 -3.24 -2.57 16.59
CA PRO A 291 -1.96 -3.28 16.66
C PRO A 291 -1.88 -4.25 17.82
#